data_a2174bbf804501d649df2dbc0558fbe5
#
_entry.id   a2174bbf804501d649df2dbc0558fbe5
#
_cell.length_a   1.000
_cell.length_b   1.000
_cell.length_c   1.000
_cell.angle_alpha   90.00
_cell.angle_beta   90.00
_cell.angle_gamma   90.00
#
_symmetry.space_group_name_H-M   'P 1'
#
loop_
_entity.id
_entity.type
_entity.pdbx_description
1 polymer ?
#
loop_
_entity_poly.entity_id
_entity_poly.type
_entity_poly.pdbx_seq_one_letter_code
_entity_poly.pdbx_strand_id
1 'polypeptide(L)' 'MIKFVEMNEGAKVTEETFNSFEELQSHLIEADYFSWIHDNEPEKELPNIEEVETLEELRAIFEEFDYSWWTLTAEEI' A
#
# COMPACT_ATOMS: atom_id res chain seq x y z
N MET A 1 -8.14 -14.05 4.93
CA MET A 1 -6.96 -13.75 4.10
C MET A 1 -7.12 -12.41 3.41
N ILE A 2 -6.03 -11.75 3.14
CA ILE A 2 -6.05 -10.42 2.52
C ILE A 2 -5.32 -10.50 1.18
N LYS A 3 -5.99 -10.04 0.12
CA LYS A 3 -5.41 -9.99 -1.22
C LYS A 3 -4.88 -8.57 -1.46
N PHE A 4 -3.60 -8.45 -1.74
CA PHE A 4 -2.93 -7.18 -2.01
C PHE A 4 -2.54 -7.12 -3.49
N VAL A 5 -2.86 -6.00 -4.14
CA VAL A 5 -2.57 -5.82 -5.56
C VAL A 5 -1.93 -4.45 -5.78
N GLU A 6 -0.85 -4.43 -6.53
CA GLU A 6 -0.21 -3.21 -7.00
C GLU A 6 -0.40 -3.12 -8.52
N MET A 7 -0.94 -1.99 -8.99
CA MET A 7 -1.12 -1.72 -10.42
C MET A 7 -0.24 -0.55 -10.81
N ASN A 8 0.40 -0.65 -11.96
CA ASN A 8 1.23 0.41 -12.50
C ASN A 8 0.92 0.56 -13.99
N GLU A 9 0.48 1.77 -14.40
CA GLU A 9 0.09 2.07 -15.77
C GLU A 9 -0.94 1.10 -16.35
N GLY A 10 -1.88 0.66 -15.50
CA GLY A 10 -2.95 -0.25 -15.91
C GLY A 10 -2.55 -1.72 -15.92
N ALA A 11 -1.30 -2.05 -15.63
CA ALA A 11 -0.81 -3.42 -15.57
C ALA A 11 -0.63 -3.86 -14.12
N LYS A 12 -1.00 -5.11 -13.83
CA LYS A 12 -0.80 -5.70 -12.51
C LYS A 12 0.68 -6.03 -12.34
N VAL A 13 1.33 -5.38 -11.38
CA VAL A 13 2.75 -5.58 -11.09
C VAL A 13 2.95 -6.63 -10.01
N THR A 14 2.11 -6.58 -8.98
CA THR A 14 2.21 -7.49 -7.83
C THR A 14 0.81 -7.93 -7.44
N GLU A 15 0.65 -9.22 -7.14
CA GLU A 15 -0.56 -9.75 -6.55
C GLU A 15 -0.16 -10.83 -5.56
N GLU A 16 -0.41 -10.57 -4.29
CA GLU A 16 -0.07 -11.51 -3.21
C GLU A 16 -1.19 -11.62 -2.20
N THR A 17 -1.26 -12.78 -1.55
CA THR A 17 -2.25 -13.05 -0.52
C THR A 17 -1.54 -13.22 0.81
N PHE A 18 -2.05 -12.57 1.84
CA PHE A 18 -1.49 -12.62 3.19
C PHE A 18 -2.50 -13.23 4.16
N ASN A 19 -2.03 -13.98 5.12
CA ASN A 19 -2.90 -14.64 6.10
C ASN A 19 -3.47 -13.69 7.14
N SER A 20 -2.79 -12.56 7.39
CA SER A 20 -3.22 -11.59 8.39
C SER A 20 -2.84 -10.18 7.97
N PHE A 21 -3.48 -9.20 8.62
CA PHE A 21 -3.13 -7.80 8.44
C PHE A 21 -1.66 -7.54 8.82
N GLU A 22 -1.19 -8.16 9.87
CA GLU A 22 0.18 -7.97 10.34
C GLU A 22 1.21 -8.44 9.31
N GLU A 23 0.93 -9.51 8.59
CA GLU A 23 1.81 -9.98 7.52
C GLU A 23 1.87 -8.98 6.37
N LEU A 24 0.72 -8.45 5.98
CA LEU A 24 0.65 -7.42 4.94
C LEU A 24 1.40 -6.16 5.38
N GLN A 25 1.19 -5.74 6.61
CA GLN A 25 1.87 -4.57 7.18
C GLN A 25 3.38 -4.73 7.13
N SER A 26 3.88 -5.88 7.55
CA SER A 26 5.32 -6.17 7.53
C SER A 26 5.87 -6.14 6.10
N HIS A 27 5.12 -6.68 5.15
CA HIS A 27 5.53 -6.67 3.75
C HIS A 27 5.65 -5.23 3.21
N LEU A 28 4.69 -4.37 3.53
CA LEU A 28 4.71 -2.98 3.08
C LEU A 28 5.88 -2.21 3.67
N ILE A 29 6.21 -2.47 4.93
CA ILE A 29 7.33 -1.82 5.60
C ILE A 29 8.66 -2.27 4.98
N GLU A 30 8.84 -3.57 4.78
CA GLU A 30 10.07 -4.11 4.21
C GLU A 30 10.29 -3.71 2.76
N ALA A 31 9.22 -3.67 1.97
CA ALA A 31 9.31 -3.30 0.56
C ALA A 31 9.42 -1.79 0.33
N ASP A 32 9.08 -1.01 1.35
CA ASP A 32 9.16 0.45 1.31
C ASP A 32 8.50 1.06 0.07
N TYR A 33 7.21 0.71 -0.13
CA TYR A 33 6.46 1.11 -1.31
C TYR A 33 6.31 2.62 -1.48
N PHE A 34 6.45 3.39 -0.40
CA PHE A 34 6.18 4.82 -0.42
C PHE A 34 7.45 5.69 -0.49
N SER A 35 8.62 5.07 -0.52
CA SER A 35 9.89 5.83 -0.52
C SER A 35 10.03 6.75 -1.71
N TRP A 36 9.55 6.31 -2.88
CA TRP A 36 9.65 7.12 -4.09
C TRP A 36 8.83 8.41 -4.02
N ILE A 37 7.79 8.44 -3.20
CA ILE A 37 6.95 9.63 -3.03
C ILE A 37 7.76 10.77 -2.43
N HIS A 38 8.62 10.45 -1.47
CA HIS A 38 9.48 11.45 -0.85
C HIS A 38 10.42 12.11 -1.87
N ASP A 39 10.89 11.34 -2.83
CA ASP A 39 11.80 11.84 -3.87
C ASP A 39 11.08 12.69 -4.90
N ASN A 40 9.83 12.35 -5.24
CA ASN A 40 9.07 13.03 -6.28
C ASN A 40 8.18 14.16 -5.74
N GLU A 41 7.70 14.02 -4.52
CA GLU A 41 6.83 15.00 -3.86
C GLU A 41 7.31 15.22 -2.43
N PRO A 42 8.43 15.93 -2.23
CA PRO A 42 9.04 16.07 -0.89
C PRO A 42 8.16 16.82 0.12
N GLU A 43 7.17 17.57 -0.36
CA GLU A 43 6.24 18.27 0.51
C GLU A 43 5.12 17.39 1.04
N LYS A 44 4.92 16.23 0.44
CA LYS A 44 3.86 15.31 0.85
C LYS A 44 4.33 14.45 2.02
N GLU A 45 3.52 14.41 3.07
CA GLU A 45 3.82 13.60 4.24
C GLU A 45 3.67 12.12 3.92
N LEU A 46 4.69 11.33 4.24
CA LEU A 46 4.62 9.89 4.03
C LEU A 46 3.79 9.22 5.11
N PRO A 47 3.03 8.17 4.75
CA PRO A 47 2.25 7.44 5.75
C PRO A 47 3.15 6.64 6.68
N ASN A 48 2.75 6.54 7.94
CA ASN A 48 3.45 5.71 8.89
C ASN A 48 2.73 4.37 8.99
N ILE A 49 3.17 3.41 8.19
CA ILE A 49 2.54 2.09 8.11
C ILE A 49 2.63 1.34 9.43
N GLU A 50 3.67 1.57 10.23
CA GLU A 50 3.82 0.92 11.53
C GLU A 50 2.73 1.29 12.53
N GLU A 51 2.13 2.47 12.40
CA GLU A 51 1.08 2.94 13.30
C GLU A 51 -0.33 2.51 12.88
N VAL A 52 -0.46 1.94 11.69
CA VAL A 52 -1.76 1.48 11.19
C VAL A 52 -2.21 0.23 11.96
N GLU A 53 -3.40 0.24 12.48
CA GLU A 53 -3.94 -0.84 13.30
C GLU A 53 -4.98 -1.72 12.60
N THR A 54 -5.62 -1.21 11.57
CA THR A 54 -6.69 -1.94 10.88
C THR A 54 -6.52 -1.89 9.36
N LEU A 55 -7.14 -2.85 8.69
CA LEU A 55 -7.15 -2.88 7.23
C LEU A 55 -7.87 -1.65 6.66
N GLU A 56 -8.90 -1.16 7.34
CA GLU A 56 -9.64 0.03 6.90
C GLU A 56 -8.75 1.26 6.90
N GLU A 57 -7.91 1.43 7.92
CA GLU A 57 -6.97 2.53 7.98
C GLU A 57 -5.94 2.44 6.85
N LEU A 58 -5.47 1.22 6.56
CA LEU A 58 -4.52 0.99 5.49
C LEU A 58 -5.14 1.32 4.14
N ARG A 59 -6.40 0.93 3.92
CA ARG A 59 -7.11 1.24 2.68
C ARG A 59 -7.30 2.74 2.50
N ALA A 60 -7.54 3.47 3.58
CA ALA A 60 -7.63 4.93 3.52
C ALA A 60 -6.31 5.55 3.07
N ILE A 61 -5.18 5.01 3.52
CA ILE A 61 -3.86 5.45 3.07
C ILE A 61 -3.69 5.16 1.58
N PHE A 62 -4.11 3.98 1.11
CA PHE A 62 -4.02 3.63 -0.30
C PHE A 62 -4.83 4.60 -1.16
N GLU A 63 -6.02 5.01 -0.71
CA GLU A 63 -6.84 5.98 -1.42
C GLU A 63 -6.17 7.36 -1.50
N GLU A 64 -5.49 7.77 -0.45
CA GLU A 64 -4.77 9.04 -0.42
C GLU A 64 -3.64 9.07 -1.44
N PHE A 65 -3.02 7.91 -1.71
CA PHE A 65 -1.92 7.79 -2.65
C PHE A 65 -2.35 7.10 -3.95
N ASP A 66 -3.61 7.26 -4.34
CA ASP A 66 -4.18 6.71 -5.56
C ASP A 66 -3.86 7.63 -6.74
N TYR A 67 -2.80 7.30 -7.47
CA TYR A 67 -2.41 8.04 -8.68
C TYR A 67 -3.01 7.35 -9.91
N SER A 68 -3.26 8.11 -10.96
CA SER A 68 -3.83 7.55 -12.19
C SER A 68 -2.96 6.46 -12.82
N TRP A 69 -1.67 6.49 -12.53
CA TRP A 69 -0.71 5.53 -13.08
C TRP A 69 -0.22 4.49 -12.06
N TRP A 70 -0.57 4.63 -10.79
CA TRP A 70 -0.12 3.71 -9.73
C TRP A 70 -1.15 3.62 -8.62
N THR A 71 -1.62 2.42 -8.33
CA THR A 71 -2.61 2.19 -7.28
C THR A 71 -2.26 0.96 -6.45
N LEU A 72 -2.64 1.00 -5.18
CA LEU A 72 -2.54 -0.14 -4.28
C LEU A 72 -3.93 -0.46 -3.76
N THR A 73 -4.25 -1.75 -3.70
CA THR A 73 -5.52 -2.21 -3.13
C THR A 73 -5.29 -3.38 -2.19
N ALA A 74 -6.13 -3.50 -1.18
CA ALA A 74 -6.11 -4.62 -0.26
C ALA A 74 -7.55 -4.99 0.11
N GLU A 75 -7.90 -6.26 -0.03
CA GLU A 75 -9.26 -6.73 0.22
C GLU A 75 -9.26 -8.01 1.04
N GLU A 76 -10.25 -8.11 1.94
CA GLU A 76 -10.54 -9.37 2.64
C GLU A 76 -11.17 -10.35 1.66
N ILE A 77 -10.65 -11.55 1.61
CA ILE A 77 -11.19 -12.60 0.74
C ILE A 77 -11.50 -13.89 1.51
#